data_847c3e05e5c44bccccea44ca3a2e38a5
#
_entry.id   847c3e05e5c44bccccea44ca3a2e38a5
#
_cell.length_a   1.000
_cell.length_b   1.000
_cell.length_c   1.000
_cell.angle_alpha   90.00
_cell.angle_beta   90.00
_cell.angle_gamma   90.00
#
_symmetry.space_group_name_H-M   'P 1'
#
loop_
_entity.id
_entity.type
_entity.pdbx_description
1 polymer ?
#
loop_
_entity_poly.entity_id
_entity_poly.type
_entity_poly.pdbx_seq_one_letter_code
_entity_poly.pdbx_strand_id
1 'polypeptide(L)'
;MKTPRARIKGMLRQIFLKSNERAEALKRDNYTCVDCGKKQSVKKGFECKVQVHHKEGINVWDEIIDLIYKHLLCDVDKLETLCVDCHDKK
;
A
#
# COMPACT_ATOMS: atom_id res chain seq x y z
N MET A 1 21.27 -0.36 -11.48
CA MET A 1 20.12 0.54 -11.77
C MET A 1 19.13 0.48 -10.61
N LYS A 2 18.82 1.62 -10.04
CA LYS A 2 17.89 1.66 -8.91
C LYS A 2 16.44 1.50 -9.35
N THR A 3 15.66 0.80 -8.54
CA THR A 3 14.21 0.74 -8.74
C THR A 3 13.62 2.14 -8.58
N PRO A 4 12.82 2.64 -9.53
CA PRO A 4 12.26 4.00 -9.44
C PRO A 4 11.37 4.22 -8.23
N ARG A 5 11.42 5.40 -7.62
CA ARG A 5 10.61 5.77 -6.46
C ARG A 5 9.10 5.66 -6.75
N ALA A 6 8.68 6.08 -7.94
CA ALA A 6 7.27 6.00 -8.34
C ALA A 6 6.74 4.56 -8.33
N ARG A 7 7.58 3.60 -8.75
CA ARG A 7 7.22 2.18 -8.75
C ARG A 7 7.06 1.66 -7.32
N ILE A 8 7.97 2.05 -6.42
CA ILE A 8 7.91 1.67 -5.01
C ILE A 8 6.63 2.21 -4.38
N LYS A 9 6.33 3.49 -4.58
CA LYS A 9 5.12 4.12 -4.04
C LYS A 9 3.85 3.44 -4.55
N GLY A 10 3.81 3.10 -5.85
CA GLY A 10 2.68 2.40 -6.44
C GLY A 10 2.46 1.04 -5.82
N MET A 11 3.53 0.29 -5.57
CA MET A 11 3.44 -1.03 -4.95
C MET A 11 3.01 -0.94 -3.48
N LEU A 12 3.49 0.07 -2.75
CA LEU A 12 3.06 0.30 -1.36
C LEU A 12 1.57 0.64 -1.29
N ARG A 13 1.06 1.41 -2.23
CA ARG A 13 -0.37 1.70 -2.33
C ARG A 13 -1.18 0.43 -2.53
N GLN A 14 -0.68 -0.53 -3.31
CA GLN A 14 -1.35 -1.82 -3.51
C GLN A 14 -1.45 -2.62 -2.22
N ILE A 15 -0.45 -2.52 -1.35
CA ILE A 15 -0.51 -3.17 -0.03
C ILE A 15 -1.73 -2.67 0.73
N PHE A 16 -1.94 -1.36 0.77
CA PHE A 16 -3.10 -0.77 1.45
C PHE A 16 -4.42 -1.19 0.79
N LEU A 17 -4.49 -1.13 -0.54
CA LEU A 17 -5.72 -1.47 -1.28
C LEU A 17 -6.16 -2.92 -1.05
N LYS A 18 -5.23 -3.81 -0.72
CA LYS A 18 -5.51 -5.23 -0.44
C LYS A 18 -5.47 -5.55 1.05
N SER A 19 -5.38 -4.55 1.91
CA SER A 19 -5.18 -4.76 3.35
C SER A 19 -6.49 -5.09 4.08
N ASN A 20 -6.34 -5.76 5.21
CA ASN A 20 -7.46 -6.03 6.13
C ASN A 20 -7.98 -4.73 6.73
N GLU A 21 -7.11 -3.78 7.00
CA GLU A 21 -7.45 -2.50 7.59
C GLU A 21 -8.41 -1.71 6.69
N ARG A 22 -8.14 -1.71 5.39
CA ARG A 22 -9.05 -1.08 4.42
C ARG A 22 -10.40 -1.81 4.37
N ALA A 23 -10.37 -3.15 4.36
CA ALA A 23 -11.59 -3.95 4.33
C ALA A 23 -12.45 -3.69 5.57
N GLU A 24 -11.83 -3.62 6.75
CA GLU A 24 -12.55 -3.33 8.00
C GLU A 24 -13.18 -1.95 7.99
N ALA A 25 -12.47 -0.94 7.49
CA ALA A 25 -12.99 0.42 7.41
C ALA A 25 -14.24 0.47 6.51
N LEU A 26 -14.18 -0.20 5.35
CA LEU A 26 -15.32 -0.25 4.44
C LEU A 26 -16.53 -0.94 5.06
N LYS A 27 -16.33 -2.04 5.77
CA LYS A 27 -17.40 -2.77 6.45
C LYS A 27 -18.00 -1.95 7.59
N ARG A 28 -17.16 -1.32 8.40
CA ARG A 28 -17.61 -0.46 9.50
C ARG A 28 -18.56 0.63 9.01
N ASP A 29 -18.20 1.25 7.87
CA ASP A 29 -18.96 2.36 7.31
C ASP A 29 -20.03 1.90 6.33
N ASN A 30 -20.23 0.60 6.20
CA ASN A 30 -21.23 -0.01 5.31
C ASN A 30 -21.10 0.48 3.85
N TYR A 31 -19.86 0.62 3.37
CA TYR A 31 -19.56 1.10 2.00
C TYR A 31 -20.27 2.42 1.67
N THR A 32 -20.39 3.29 2.67
CA THR A 32 -21.13 4.56 2.57
C THR A 32 -20.21 5.72 2.88
N CYS A 33 -20.29 6.79 2.10
CA CYS A 33 -19.56 8.02 2.38
C CYS A 33 -19.98 8.61 3.70
N VAL A 34 -19.04 8.80 4.64
CA VAL A 34 -19.36 9.33 5.97
C VAL A 34 -19.71 10.83 5.95
N ASP A 35 -19.32 11.55 4.89
CA ASP A 35 -19.61 12.98 4.76
C ASP A 35 -20.98 13.27 4.11
N CYS A 36 -21.29 12.60 3.00
CA CYS A 36 -22.51 12.88 2.24
C CYS A 36 -23.56 11.77 2.31
N GLY A 37 -23.23 10.61 2.85
CA GLY A 37 -24.15 9.50 3.00
C GLY A 37 -24.43 8.67 1.76
N LYS A 38 -23.75 8.95 0.65
CA LYS A 38 -23.93 8.13 -0.56
C LYS A 38 -23.29 6.77 -0.39
N LYS A 39 -24.05 5.72 -0.69
CA LYS A 39 -23.57 4.35 -0.64
C LYS A 39 -22.95 3.95 -1.96
N GLN A 40 -21.87 3.14 -1.89
CA GLN A 40 -21.24 2.59 -3.09
C GLN A 40 -22.28 1.85 -3.93
N SER A 41 -22.29 2.11 -5.24
CA SER A 41 -23.23 1.50 -6.16
C SER A 41 -22.62 1.37 -7.54
N VAL A 42 -22.92 0.26 -8.22
CA VAL A 42 -22.57 0.03 -9.64
C VAL A 42 -23.83 0.14 -10.52
N LYS A 43 -24.97 0.52 -9.93
CA LYS A 43 -26.23 0.62 -10.65
C LYS A 43 -26.17 1.76 -11.67
N LYS A 44 -26.54 1.47 -12.91
CA LYS A 44 -26.48 2.43 -14.01
C LYS A 44 -27.30 3.70 -13.68
N GLY A 45 -26.66 4.85 -13.82
CA GLY A 45 -27.25 6.15 -13.48
C GLY A 45 -27.11 6.55 -12.01
N PHE A 46 -26.66 5.62 -11.15
CA PHE A 46 -26.46 5.84 -9.72
C PHE A 46 -25.08 5.40 -9.25
N GLU A 47 -24.11 5.34 -10.16
CA GLU A 47 -22.76 4.88 -9.84
C GLU A 47 -22.14 5.76 -8.77
N CYS A 48 -21.58 5.13 -7.75
CA CYS A 48 -20.84 5.79 -6.70
C CYS A 48 -19.71 4.87 -6.26
N LYS A 49 -18.48 5.37 -6.28
CA LYS A 49 -17.32 4.65 -5.82
C LYS A 49 -16.80 5.29 -4.56
N VAL A 50 -16.71 4.52 -3.47
CA VAL A 50 -16.12 5.01 -2.22
C VAL A 50 -14.66 4.61 -2.13
N GLN A 51 -13.88 5.42 -1.44
CA GLN A 51 -12.46 5.17 -1.18
C GLN A 51 -12.19 5.37 0.30
N VAL A 52 -11.18 4.68 0.82
CA VAL A 52 -10.76 4.85 2.21
C VAL A 52 -9.65 5.90 2.25
N HIS A 53 -9.86 6.92 3.06
CA HIS A 53 -8.94 8.04 3.22
C HIS A 53 -8.25 7.96 4.58
N HIS A 54 -6.95 8.21 4.62
CA HIS A 54 -6.21 8.33 5.87
C HIS A 54 -6.50 9.71 6.46
N LYS A 55 -7.20 9.76 7.60
CA LYS A 55 -7.61 11.02 8.24
C LYS A 55 -6.47 11.99 8.47
N GLU A 56 -5.32 11.47 8.85
CA GLU A 56 -4.12 12.27 9.14
C GLU A 56 -3.23 12.44 7.91
N GLY A 57 -3.58 11.80 6.80
CA GLY A 57 -2.77 11.77 5.60
C GLY A 57 -1.52 10.91 5.75
N ILE A 58 -0.78 10.76 4.65
CA ILE A 58 0.53 10.10 4.67
C ILE A 58 1.54 11.16 4.25
N ASN A 59 2.19 11.79 5.22
CA ASN A 59 3.09 12.92 4.99
C ASN A 59 4.57 12.53 4.90
N VAL A 60 4.87 11.24 5.08
CA VAL A 60 6.24 10.73 5.18
C VAL A 60 6.61 9.75 4.07
N TRP A 61 6.01 9.88 2.89
CA TRP A 61 6.31 9.00 1.76
C TRP A 61 7.82 8.92 1.46
N ASP A 62 8.50 10.07 1.48
CA ASP A 62 9.93 10.09 1.19
C ASP A 62 10.73 9.31 2.22
N GLU A 63 10.38 9.44 3.49
CA GLU A 63 11.04 8.69 4.57
C GLU A 63 10.82 7.19 4.44
N ILE A 64 9.59 6.77 4.14
CA ILE A 64 9.25 5.35 3.93
C ILE A 64 10.06 4.78 2.77
N ILE A 65 10.08 5.49 1.65
CA ILE A 65 10.79 5.03 0.45
C ILE A 65 12.31 5.02 0.70
N ASP A 66 12.85 6.01 1.41
CA ASP A 66 14.27 6.06 1.75
C ASP A 66 14.69 4.86 2.61
N LEU A 67 13.83 4.45 3.56
CA LEU A 67 14.09 3.26 4.38
C LEU A 67 14.06 1.98 3.54
N ILE A 68 13.17 1.90 2.56
CA ILE A 68 13.12 0.76 1.65
C ILE A 68 14.42 0.68 0.82
N TYR A 69 14.90 1.78 0.30
CA TYR A 69 16.18 1.82 -0.41
C TYR A 69 17.36 1.42 0.49
N LYS A 70 17.31 1.87 1.74
CA LYS A 70 18.41 1.60 2.68
C LYS A 70 18.47 0.13 3.11
N HIS A 71 17.32 -0.47 3.38
CA HIS A 71 17.26 -1.79 4.03
C HIS A 71 16.84 -2.94 3.11
N LEU A 72 15.89 -2.71 2.23
CA LEU A 72 15.37 -3.76 1.35
C LEU A 72 16.07 -3.75 0.00
N LEU A 73 16.24 -2.57 -0.60
CA LEU A 73 16.86 -2.40 -1.91
C LEU A 73 18.25 -1.80 -1.77
N CYS A 74 19.04 -2.36 -0.86
CA CYS A 74 20.40 -1.92 -0.60
C CYS A 74 21.32 -2.20 -1.79
N ASP A 75 22.57 -1.68 -1.74
CA ASP A 75 23.53 -1.88 -2.79
C ASP A 75 23.77 -3.36 -3.04
N VAL A 76 24.00 -3.72 -4.30
CA VAL A 76 24.26 -5.10 -4.72
C VAL A 76 25.42 -5.72 -3.92
N ASP A 77 26.38 -4.92 -3.54
CA ASP A 77 27.54 -5.39 -2.74
C ASP A 77 27.15 -5.93 -1.36
N LYS A 78 25.96 -5.55 -0.88
CA LYS A 78 25.43 -6.02 0.41
C LYS A 78 24.50 -7.22 0.25
N LEU A 79 24.33 -7.70 -0.96
CA LEU A 79 23.47 -8.84 -1.27
C LEU A 79 24.32 -10.03 -1.66
N GLU A 80 23.87 -11.22 -1.31
CA GLU A 80 24.52 -12.45 -1.72
C GLU A 80 23.50 -13.50 -2.14
N THR A 81 23.85 -14.31 -3.12
CA THR A 81 22.96 -15.36 -3.61
C THR A 81 23.28 -16.67 -2.89
N LEU A 82 22.27 -17.23 -2.24
CA LEU A 82 22.40 -18.48 -1.48
C LEU A 82 21.31 -19.46 -1.91
N CYS A 83 21.60 -20.76 -1.81
CA CYS A 83 20.56 -21.77 -1.93
C CYS A 83 19.66 -21.70 -0.68
N VAL A 84 18.48 -22.33 -0.75
CA VAL A 84 17.51 -22.30 0.35
C VAL A 84 18.14 -22.80 1.66
N ASP A 85 18.85 -23.93 1.60
CA ASP A 85 19.43 -24.52 2.80
C ASP A 85 20.47 -23.62 3.46
N CYS A 86 21.35 -23.01 2.67
CA CYS A 86 22.37 -22.09 3.20
C CYS A 86 21.73 -20.80 3.72
N HIS A 87 20.70 -20.30 3.06
CA HIS A 87 19.97 -19.12 3.50
C HIS A 87 19.30 -19.33 4.86
N ASP A 88 18.71 -20.51 5.06
CA ASP A 88 18.04 -20.84 6.32
C ASP A 88 18.99 -20.91 7.52
N LYS A 89 20.29 -21.09 7.27
CA LYS A 89 21.30 -21.12 8.33
C LYS A 89 21.80 -19.75 8.75
N LYS A 90 21.41 -18.70 8.05
CA LYS A 90 21.86 -17.33 8.35
C LYS A 90 20.96 -16.65 9.44
#